data_328e6dbb0cbfad43bfb40532db327ea2
#
_entry.id   328e6dbb0cbfad43bfb40532db327ea2
#
_cell.length_a   1.000
_cell.length_b   1.000
_cell.length_c   1.000
_cell.angle_alpha   90.00
_cell.angle_beta   90.00
_cell.angle_gamma   90.00
#
_symmetry.space_group_name_H-M   'P 1'
#
loop_
_entity.id
_entity.type
_entity.pdbx_description
1 polymer ?
#
loop_
_entity_poly.entity_id
_entity_poly.type
_entity_poly.pdbx_seq_one_letter_code
_entity_poly.pdbx_strand_id
1 'polypeptide(L)'
;MSAEKLSPRQQMIGIMYLVLLAMLAMNASKDLLNAFVALEHGIGQTNKNFAAKNFKAYGVIEKAAGKFEAAKKINVEAQKVKAQADKLFNIIEEDKGYMIYTMTGGKDEDSIPLGKDNQDKGAEYYLLNDAPNEKGERLKKEMNAFSDLITKDLVSKKVLDSKLDAPLIARCARLLATKDSTDKDGIEHPWISLISEHLVLCAVTANLTLLQTYIRNAEAEVIETLAARLEGDGMIVNVANGMAVLNPGYVLTGDSIRGEIFIAAYNNNIVPEIYLGDVDTVGNKFVAGKLNSAEDIPLTKLFKGQAEKLPVGGGIGKYRKRAGSPGVVDVTGVIRIPDKTGFNYYLYKSSYMVAQPSATVAATKMNVFYIGIDNPVSVSA
;
A
#
# COMPACT_ATOMS: atom_id res chain seq x y z
N MET A 1 -20.69 -39.32 62.73
CA MET A 1 -19.27 -38.98 62.99
C MET A 1 -19.28 -37.66 63.76
N SER A 2 -18.91 -37.68 65.03
CA SER A 2 -18.82 -36.47 65.90
C SER A 2 -17.62 -35.66 65.43
N ALA A 3 -17.86 -34.42 64.99
CA ALA A 3 -16.77 -33.51 64.65
C ALA A 3 -16.01 -33.19 65.94
N GLU A 4 -14.82 -33.74 66.09
CA GLU A 4 -13.88 -33.42 67.15
C GLU A 4 -13.64 -31.90 67.18
N LYS A 5 -14.05 -31.23 68.31
CA LYS A 5 -13.80 -29.83 68.48
C LYS A 5 -12.28 -29.60 68.59
N LEU A 6 -11.71 -29.00 67.58
CA LEU A 6 -10.31 -28.56 67.56
C LEU A 6 -9.98 -27.80 68.86
N SER A 7 -8.83 -28.06 69.42
CA SER A 7 -8.38 -27.33 70.60
C SER A 7 -8.23 -25.83 70.28
N PRO A 8 -8.38 -24.91 71.25
CA PRO A 8 -8.24 -23.47 71.05
C PRO A 8 -6.93 -23.07 70.38
N ARG A 9 -5.85 -23.81 70.66
CA ARG A 9 -4.52 -23.64 70.09
C ARG A 9 -4.50 -24.00 68.57
N GLN A 10 -5.16 -25.08 68.19
CA GLN A 10 -5.29 -25.48 66.77
C GLN A 10 -6.16 -24.51 66.00
N GLN A 11 -7.22 -23.97 66.60
CA GLN A 11 -8.04 -22.93 65.97
C GLN A 11 -7.25 -21.65 65.70
N MET A 12 -6.42 -21.18 66.67
CA MET A 12 -5.53 -20.04 66.46
C MET A 12 -4.51 -20.24 65.38
N ILE A 13 -3.90 -21.43 65.32
CA ILE A 13 -2.94 -21.76 64.26
C ILE A 13 -3.65 -21.77 62.87
N GLY A 14 -4.87 -22.32 62.80
CA GLY A 14 -5.67 -22.30 61.57
C GLY A 14 -6.01 -20.91 61.08
N ILE A 15 -6.39 -20.01 62.02
CA ILE A 15 -6.66 -18.60 61.70
C ILE A 15 -5.38 -17.86 61.23
N MET A 16 -4.24 -18.08 61.91
CA MET A 16 -2.96 -17.50 61.46
C MET A 16 -2.55 -18.00 60.09
N TYR A 17 -2.76 -19.28 59.78
CA TYR A 17 -2.48 -19.86 58.45
C TYR A 17 -3.40 -19.26 57.37
N LEU A 18 -4.67 -19.05 57.67
CA LEU A 18 -5.67 -18.43 56.79
C LEU A 18 -5.31 -16.97 56.49
N VAL A 19 -4.90 -16.21 57.52
CA VAL A 19 -4.41 -14.83 57.35
C VAL A 19 -3.14 -14.78 56.51
N LEU A 20 -2.19 -15.70 56.73
CA LEU A 20 -0.96 -15.77 55.94
C LEU A 20 -1.26 -16.10 54.49
N LEU A 21 -2.15 -17.06 54.20
CA LEU A 21 -2.60 -17.39 52.85
C LEU A 21 -3.32 -16.23 52.17
N ALA A 22 -4.17 -15.49 52.93
CA ALA A 22 -4.83 -14.29 52.41
C ALA A 22 -3.81 -13.19 52.05
N MET A 23 -2.79 -12.95 52.90
CA MET A 23 -1.71 -12.00 52.61
C MET A 23 -0.88 -12.43 51.38
N LEU A 24 -0.59 -13.74 51.26
CA LEU A 24 0.13 -14.27 50.10
C LEU A 24 -0.68 -14.11 48.80
N ALA A 25 -1.99 -14.40 48.83
CA ALA A 25 -2.91 -14.20 47.71
C ALA A 25 -3.01 -12.71 47.29
N MET A 26 -3.03 -11.80 48.28
CA MET A 26 -3.03 -10.36 47.99
C MET A 26 -1.71 -9.88 47.31
N ASN A 27 -0.56 -10.42 47.72
CA ASN A 27 0.71 -10.10 47.11
C ASN A 27 0.80 -10.61 45.65
N ALA A 28 0.35 -11.82 45.38
CA ALA A 28 0.24 -12.34 44.01
C ALA A 28 -0.68 -11.48 43.13
N SER A 29 -1.78 -10.97 43.70
CA SER A 29 -2.67 -10.04 43.00
C SER A 29 -1.98 -8.73 42.63
N LYS A 30 -1.13 -8.15 43.48
CA LYS A 30 -0.38 -6.92 43.18
C LYS A 30 0.63 -7.11 42.06
N ASP A 31 1.34 -8.23 42.02
CA ASP A 31 2.29 -8.53 40.95
C ASP A 31 1.58 -8.70 39.61
N LEU A 32 0.39 -9.31 39.58
CA LEU A 32 -0.44 -9.41 38.41
C LEU A 32 -0.90 -8.05 37.89
N LEU A 33 -1.34 -7.15 38.79
CA LEU A 33 -1.73 -5.79 38.44
C LEU A 33 -0.55 -5.00 37.85
N ASN A 34 0.64 -5.13 38.46
CA ASN A 34 1.86 -4.52 37.94
C ASN A 34 2.21 -5.06 36.50
N ALA A 35 1.99 -6.35 36.26
CA ALA A 35 2.21 -6.93 34.96
C ALA A 35 1.27 -6.35 33.89
N PHE A 36 -0.02 -6.13 34.20
CA PHE A 36 -0.94 -5.47 33.28
C PHE A 36 -0.56 -4.02 33.00
N VAL A 37 -0.11 -3.28 33.99
CA VAL A 37 0.38 -1.90 33.81
C VAL A 37 1.62 -1.88 32.92
N ALA A 38 2.57 -2.80 33.15
CA ALA A 38 3.76 -2.91 32.31
C ALA A 38 3.43 -3.30 30.85
N LEU A 39 2.45 -4.21 30.66
CA LEU A 39 1.93 -4.56 29.34
C LEU A 39 1.30 -3.35 28.64
N GLU A 40 0.44 -2.60 29.35
CA GLU A 40 -0.19 -1.39 28.80
C GLU A 40 0.86 -0.38 28.34
N HIS A 41 1.90 -0.14 29.14
CA HIS A 41 3.02 0.73 28.76
C HIS A 41 3.75 0.24 27.53
N GLY A 42 4.09 -1.06 27.46
CA GLY A 42 4.77 -1.65 26.30
C GLY A 42 3.94 -1.57 25.03
N ILE A 43 2.64 -1.84 25.11
CA ILE A 43 1.70 -1.72 23.99
C ILE A 43 1.55 -0.24 23.60
N GLY A 44 1.46 0.68 24.55
CA GLY A 44 1.40 2.13 24.32
C GLY A 44 2.64 2.64 23.54
N GLN A 45 3.83 2.13 23.86
CA GLN A 45 5.03 2.46 23.08
C GLN A 45 4.95 1.94 21.64
N THR A 46 4.38 0.76 21.44
CA THR A 46 4.13 0.21 20.10
C THR A 46 3.19 1.10 19.30
N ASN A 47 2.13 1.64 19.92
CA ASN A 47 1.22 2.59 19.29
C ASN A 47 1.92 3.87 18.82
N LYS A 48 2.85 4.41 19.61
CA LYS A 48 3.67 5.57 19.23
C LYS A 48 4.56 5.24 18.01
N ASN A 49 5.13 4.04 17.98
CA ASN A 49 5.94 3.58 16.84
C ASN A 49 5.11 3.45 15.55
N PHE A 50 3.91 2.87 15.64
CA PHE A 50 2.98 2.83 14.50
C PHE A 50 2.60 4.23 14.03
N ALA A 51 2.25 5.14 14.94
CA ALA A 51 1.92 6.51 14.57
C ALA A 51 3.06 7.21 13.82
N ALA A 52 4.31 7.05 14.28
CA ALA A 52 5.49 7.61 13.62
C ALA A 52 5.73 6.99 12.23
N LYS A 53 5.49 5.68 12.08
CA LYS A 53 5.61 4.96 10.81
C LYS A 53 4.52 5.42 9.82
N ASN A 54 3.27 5.49 10.29
CA ASN A 54 2.14 5.95 9.50
C ASN A 54 2.34 7.39 9.01
N PHE A 55 2.84 8.27 9.87
CA PHE A 55 3.16 9.65 9.52
C PHE A 55 4.13 9.74 8.32
N LYS A 56 5.17 8.89 8.29
CA LYS A 56 6.11 8.84 7.14
C LYS A 56 5.40 8.36 5.87
N ALA A 57 4.58 7.33 5.96
CA ALA A 57 3.84 6.79 4.81
C ALA A 57 2.82 7.81 4.25
N TYR A 58 2.11 8.55 5.11
CA TYR A 58 1.27 9.68 4.68
C TYR A 58 2.08 10.76 3.95
N GLY A 59 3.28 11.08 4.43
CA GLY A 59 4.17 12.04 3.78
C GLY A 59 4.60 11.63 2.35
N VAL A 60 4.72 10.33 2.09
CA VAL A 60 4.97 9.78 0.75
C VAL A 60 3.76 10.02 -0.16
N ILE A 61 2.56 9.66 0.32
CA ILE A 61 1.31 9.83 -0.44
C ILE A 61 1.06 11.31 -0.75
N GLU A 62 1.26 12.20 0.20
CA GLU A 62 1.07 13.64 0.04
C GLU A 62 2.05 14.24 -0.98
N LYS A 63 3.33 13.85 -0.93
CA LYS A 63 4.34 14.25 -1.92
C LYS A 63 3.99 13.76 -3.33
N ALA A 64 3.46 12.53 -3.45
CA ALA A 64 3.01 11.99 -4.73
C ALA A 64 1.77 12.76 -5.23
N ALA A 65 0.82 13.09 -4.37
CA ALA A 65 -0.37 13.88 -4.71
C ALA A 65 -0.02 15.30 -5.21
N GLY A 66 1.07 15.89 -4.71
CA GLY A 66 1.60 17.17 -5.23
C GLY A 66 2.15 17.09 -6.65
N LYS A 67 2.49 15.88 -7.14
CA LYS A 67 3.11 15.67 -8.45
C LYS A 67 2.15 15.06 -9.49
N PHE A 68 1.23 14.21 -9.05
CA PHE A 68 0.37 13.39 -9.93
C PHE A 68 -1.10 13.57 -9.60
N GLU A 69 -1.92 13.88 -10.60
CA GLU A 69 -3.37 14.06 -10.42
C GLU A 69 -4.06 12.78 -9.92
N ALA A 70 -3.63 11.62 -10.40
CA ALA A 70 -4.14 10.32 -9.95
C ALA A 70 -3.87 10.06 -8.46
N ALA A 71 -2.72 10.48 -7.94
CA ALA A 71 -2.37 10.34 -6.53
C ALA A 71 -3.21 11.24 -5.61
N LYS A 72 -3.80 12.32 -6.13
CA LYS A 72 -4.72 13.18 -5.34
C LYS A 72 -5.95 12.41 -4.87
N LYS A 73 -6.53 11.55 -5.73
CA LYS A 73 -7.68 10.71 -5.35
C LYS A 73 -7.30 9.74 -4.23
N ILE A 74 -6.14 9.12 -4.33
CA ILE A 74 -5.62 8.21 -3.31
C ILE A 74 -5.36 8.95 -1.99
N ASN A 75 -4.79 10.17 -2.06
CA ASN A 75 -4.54 10.98 -0.87
C ASN A 75 -5.84 11.36 -0.15
N VAL A 76 -6.91 11.73 -0.88
CA VAL A 76 -8.22 12.03 -0.28
C VAL A 76 -8.75 10.84 0.52
N GLU A 77 -8.68 9.63 -0.02
CA GLU A 77 -9.15 8.43 0.67
C GLU A 77 -8.19 8.03 1.82
N ALA A 78 -6.89 8.21 1.66
CA ALA A 78 -5.91 8.03 2.72
C ALA A 78 -6.16 8.95 3.92
N GLN A 79 -6.51 10.24 3.69
CA GLN A 79 -6.87 11.17 4.76
C GLN A 79 -8.16 10.76 5.47
N LYS A 80 -9.12 10.10 4.81
CA LYS A 80 -10.31 9.54 5.46
C LYS A 80 -9.95 8.38 6.39
N VAL A 81 -9.04 7.49 5.96
CA VAL A 81 -8.51 6.39 6.79
C VAL A 81 -7.86 6.97 8.05
N LYS A 82 -7.01 8.00 7.90
CA LYS A 82 -6.39 8.71 9.02
C LYS A 82 -7.41 9.28 9.99
N ALA A 83 -8.37 10.05 9.46
CA ALA A 83 -9.39 10.71 10.28
C ALA A 83 -10.23 9.71 11.09
N GLN A 84 -10.60 8.58 10.49
CA GLN A 84 -11.37 7.55 11.18
C GLN A 84 -10.52 6.78 12.20
N ALA A 85 -9.25 6.48 11.90
CA ALA A 85 -8.32 5.86 12.84
C ALA A 85 -8.04 6.78 14.04
N ASP A 86 -7.78 8.07 13.80
CA ASP A 86 -7.55 9.06 14.85
C ASP A 86 -8.80 9.26 15.71
N LYS A 87 -10.00 9.31 15.10
CA LYS A 87 -11.28 9.38 15.82
C LYS A 87 -11.44 8.21 16.77
N LEU A 88 -11.25 6.98 16.29
CA LEU A 88 -11.35 5.77 17.12
C LEU A 88 -10.31 5.73 18.23
N PHE A 89 -9.08 6.09 17.92
CA PHE A 89 -8.00 6.15 18.89
C PHE A 89 -8.34 7.09 20.03
N ASN A 90 -8.85 8.29 19.71
CA ASN A 90 -9.21 9.30 20.69
C ASN A 90 -10.43 8.89 21.53
N ILE A 91 -11.45 8.25 20.95
CA ILE A 91 -12.59 7.70 21.69
C ILE A 91 -12.10 6.74 22.78
N ILE A 92 -11.22 5.81 22.43
CA ILE A 92 -10.67 4.84 23.38
C ILE A 92 -9.82 5.54 24.45
N GLU A 93 -9.04 6.56 24.08
CA GLU A 93 -8.23 7.31 25.02
C GLU A 93 -9.08 8.12 26.01
N GLU A 94 -10.16 8.75 25.53
CA GLU A 94 -11.15 9.43 26.37
C GLU A 94 -11.83 8.45 27.32
N ASP A 95 -12.27 7.28 26.83
CA ASP A 95 -12.91 6.25 27.66
C ASP A 95 -11.97 5.74 28.76
N LYS A 96 -10.70 5.48 28.46
CA LYS A 96 -9.65 5.11 29.41
C LYS A 96 -9.43 6.21 30.44
N GLY A 97 -9.25 7.44 29.99
CA GLY A 97 -9.03 8.60 30.85
C GLY A 97 -10.19 8.82 31.82
N TYR A 98 -11.43 8.70 31.36
CA TYR A 98 -12.61 8.81 32.22
C TYR A 98 -12.67 7.72 33.30
N MET A 99 -12.44 6.44 32.91
CA MET A 99 -12.44 5.34 33.86
C MET A 99 -11.36 5.51 34.96
N ILE A 100 -10.14 5.89 34.52
CA ILE A 100 -9.04 6.15 35.46
C ILE A 100 -9.38 7.34 36.37
N TYR A 101 -9.85 8.46 35.81
CA TYR A 101 -10.20 9.66 36.59
C TYR A 101 -11.27 9.39 37.62
N THR A 102 -12.34 8.67 37.30
CA THR A 102 -13.41 8.35 38.24
C THR A 102 -12.96 7.46 39.38
N MET A 103 -11.89 6.68 39.20
CA MET A 103 -11.34 5.81 40.25
C MET A 103 -10.26 6.50 41.12
N THR A 104 -9.49 7.42 40.54
CA THR A 104 -8.33 8.03 41.20
C THR A 104 -8.59 9.43 41.71
N GLY A 105 -9.73 10.03 41.33
CA GLY A 105 -10.02 11.44 41.62
C GLY A 105 -9.05 12.42 40.98
N GLY A 106 -8.41 11.99 39.85
CA GLY A 106 -7.47 12.84 39.11
C GLY A 106 -6.06 12.91 39.68
N LYS A 107 -5.67 11.97 40.54
CA LYS A 107 -4.31 11.92 41.11
C LYS A 107 -3.43 10.95 40.34
N ASP A 108 -2.34 11.50 39.83
CA ASP A 108 -1.11 10.90 39.30
C ASP A 108 -1.16 9.72 38.30
N GLU A 109 -0.64 10.00 37.11
CA GLU A 109 -0.46 9.06 35.98
C GLU A 109 0.66 8.04 36.23
N ASP A 110 1.63 8.27 37.12
CA ASP A 110 2.86 7.47 37.27
C ASP A 110 2.85 6.43 38.39
N SER A 111 1.88 6.49 39.32
CA SER A 111 1.71 5.44 40.33
C SER A 111 0.57 4.52 39.96
N ILE A 112 0.62 3.25 40.38
CA ILE A 112 -0.53 2.35 40.26
C ILE A 112 -1.70 3.07 40.97
N PRO A 113 -2.68 3.61 40.22
CA PRO A 113 -3.76 4.35 40.87
C PRO A 113 -4.52 3.41 41.81
N LEU A 114 -4.80 3.91 43.02
CA LEU A 114 -5.74 3.28 43.91
C LEU A 114 -7.03 2.93 43.12
N GLY A 115 -7.43 1.66 43.12
CA GLY A 115 -8.63 1.20 42.42
C GLY A 115 -8.45 0.57 41.03
N LYS A 116 -7.21 0.41 40.56
CA LYS A 116 -6.97 -0.40 39.30
C LYS A 116 -7.29 -1.89 39.49
N ASP A 117 -7.47 -2.35 40.66
CA ASP A 117 -7.95 -3.68 41.05
C ASP A 117 -9.49 -3.82 41.04
N ASN A 118 -10.23 -2.74 40.77
CA ASN A 118 -11.68 -2.77 40.70
C ASN A 118 -12.13 -3.61 39.47
N GLN A 119 -13.02 -4.57 39.70
CA GLN A 119 -13.52 -5.53 38.70
C GLN A 119 -14.80 -5.07 38.02
N ASP A 120 -15.50 -4.09 38.57
CA ASP A 120 -16.82 -3.69 38.10
C ASP A 120 -16.79 -2.47 37.19
N LYS A 121 -15.73 -1.66 37.26
CA LYS A 121 -15.67 -0.35 36.59
C LYS A 121 -15.72 -0.43 35.07
N GLY A 122 -15.10 -1.44 34.49
CA GLY A 122 -15.16 -1.66 33.03
C GLY A 122 -16.58 -2.01 32.57
N ALA A 123 -17.22 -2.92 33.30
CA ALA A 123 -18.60 -3.31 33.01
C ALA A 123 -19.59 -2.16 33.30
N GLU A 124 -19.42 -1.44 34.43
CA GLU A 124 -20.21 -0.25 34.73
C GLU A 124 -20.13 0.80 33.62
N TYR A 125 -18.95 1.07 33.09
CA TYR A 125 -18.75 2.07 32.05
C TYR A 125 -19.35 1.68 30.69
N TYR A 126 -19.16 0.43 30.25
CA TYR A 126 -19.57 -0.01 28.93
C TYR A 126 -20.94 -0.68 28.86
N LEU A 127 -21.39 -1.30 29.97
CA LEU A 127 -22.60 -2.12 29.97
C LEU A 127 -23.75 -1.54 30.81
N LEU A 128 -23.47 -0.74 31.85
CA LEU A 128 -24.46 -0.32 32.85
C LEU A 128 -24.81 1.19 32.84
N ASN A 129 -24.10 2.04 32.07
CA ASN A 129 -24.40 3.46 32.07
C ASN A 129 -25.74 3.78 31.40
N ASP A 130 -26.49 4.68 32.05
CA ASP A 130 -27.82 5.29 31.87
C ASP A 130 -28.71 5.00 30.64
N ALA A 131 -28.12 4.56 29.54
CA ALA A 131 -28.79 3.87 28.43
C ALA A 131 -28.04 2.54 28.22
N PRO A 132 -28.70 1.38 28.24
CA PRO A 132 -28.03 0.11 28.18
C PRO A 132 -27.12 0.02 26.94
N ASN A 133 -25.84 -0.13 27.18
CA ASN A 133 -24.77 -0.31 26.19
C ASN A 133 -24.44 0.89 25.26
N GLU A 134 -24.84 2.13 25.57
CA GLU A 134 -24.64 3.25 24.63
C GLU A 134 -23.15 3.43 24.28
N LYS A 135 -22.26 3.37 25.24
CA LYS A 135 -20.81 3.56 24.99
C LYS A 135 -20.17 2.36 24.32
N GLY A 136 -20.54 1.15 24.72
CA GLY A 136 -20.09 -0.09 24.09
C GLY A 136 -20.55 -0.18 22.63
N GLU A 137 -21.81 0.12 22.38
CA GLU A 137 -22.38 0.14 21.02
C GLU A 137 -21.80 1.27 20.18
N ARG A 138 -21.51 2.44 20.75
CA ARG A 138 -20.79 3.52 20.07
C ARG A 138 -19.42 3.05 19.59
N LEU A 139 -18.63 2.43 20.46
CA LEU A 139 -17.31 1.94 20.12
C LEU A 139 -17.40 0.85 19.03
N LYS A 140 -18.33 -0.10 19.19
CA LYS A 140 -18.60 -1.17 18.20
C LYS A 140 -18.98 -0.59 16.84
N LYS A 141 -19.87 0.41 16.81
CA LYS A 141 -20.29 1.08 15.57
C LYS A 141 -19.14 1.76 14.87
N GLU A 142 -18.29 2.49 15.60
CA GLU A 142 -17.13 3.16 15.02
C GLU A 142 -16.06 2.17 14.54
N MET A 143 -15.84 1.06 15.25
CA MET A 143 -14.97 -0.02 14.81
C MET A 143 -15.46 -0.65 13.51
N ASN A 144 -16.77 -0.93 13.43
CA ASN A 144 -17.38 -1.46 12.21
C ASN A 144 -17.31 -0.45 11.06
N ALA A 145 -17.52 0.85 11.32
CA ALA A 145 -17.39 1.89 10.31
C ALA A 145 -15.96 1.96 9.74
N PHE A 146 -14.94 1.80 10.59
CA PHE A 146 -13.55 1.75 10.14
C PHE A 146 -13.25 0.47 9.34
N SER A 147 -13.76 -0.67 9.78
CA SER A 147 -13.68 -1.92 9.02
C SER A 147 -14.34 -1.81 7.65
N ASP A 148 -15.55 -1.24 7.58
CA ASP A 148 -16.29 -1.04 6.33
C ASP A 148 -15.60 -0.05 5.39
N LEU A 149 -15.00 1.01 5.91
CA LEU A 149 -14.18 1.94 5.13
C LEU A 149 -13.07 1.18 4.39
N ILE A 150 -12.33 0.29 5.08
CA ILE A 150 -11.22 -0.45 4.49
C ILE A 150 -11.72 -1.55 3.55
N THR A 151 -12.70 -2.35 4.00
CA THR A 151 -13.08 -3.58 3.29
C THR A 151 -14.09 -3.36 2.17
N LYS A 152 -14.91 -2.30 2.24
CA LYS A 152 -15.98 -2.00 1.29
C LYS A 152 -15.71 -0.72 0.51
N ASP A 153 -15.51 0.42 1.19
CA ASP A 153 -15.44 1.73 0.55
C ASP A 153 -14.19 1.89 -0.33
N LEU A 154 -13.00 1.56 0.20
CA LEU A 154 -11.76 1.66 -0.58
C LEU A 154 -11.74 0.69 -1.76
N VAL A 155 -12.38 -0.47 -1.63
CA VAL A 155 -12.52 -1.45 -2.72
C VAL A 155 -13.50 -0.95 -3.77
N SER A 156 -14.66 -0.43 -3.36
CA SER A 156 -15.67 0.09 -4.28
C SER A 156 -15.14 1.27 -5.13
N LYS A 157 -14.29 2.10 -4.53
CA LYS A 157 -13.62 3.23 -5.18
C LYS A 157 -12.37 2.84 -5.97
N LYS A 158 -12.05 1.54 -6.05
CA LYS A 158 -10.87 1.00 -6.73
C LYS A 158 -9.54 1.55 -6.20
N VAL A 159 -9.51 1.99 -4.95
CA VAL A 159 -8.29 2.38 -4.23
C VAL A 159 -7.55 1.13 -3.76
N LEU A 160 -8.29 0.13 -3.28
CA LEU A 160 -7.81 -1.24 -3.05
C LEU A 160 -8.39 -2.18 -4.10
N ASP A 161 -7.60 -3.17 -4.52
CA ASP A 161 -8.05 -4.21 -5.45
C ASP A 161 -8.57 -5.42 -4.68
N SER A 162 -9.79 -5.87 -4.98
CA SER A 162 -10.45 -6.97 -4.28
C SER A 162 -9.72 -8.31 -4.38
N LYS A 163 -8.91 -8.53 -5.41
CA LYS A 163 -8.14 -9.77 -5.62
C LYS A 163 -6.70 -9.64 -5.16
N LEU A 164 -6.04 -8.54 -5.57
CA LEU A 164 -4.63 -8.30 -5.25
C LEU A 164 -4.44 -8.03 -3.75
N ASP A 165 -5.36 -7.29 -3.14
CA ASP A 165 -5.30 -6.91 -1.72
C ASP A 165 -6.14 -7.80 -0.82
N ALA A 166 -6.69 -8.89 -1.32
CA ALA A 166 -7.51 -9.81 -0.54
C ALA A 166 -6.85 -10.24 0.80
N PRO A 167 -5.54 -10.55 0.86
CA PRO A 167 -4.88 -10.88 2.13
C PRO A 167 -4.86 -9.73 3.14
N LEU A 168 -4.65 -8.49 2.66
CA LEU A 168 -4.68 -7.29 3.48
C LEU A 168 -6.09 -7.04 4.02
N ILE A 169 -7.09 -7.05 3.13
CA ILE A 169 -8.50 -6.84 3.48
C ILE A 169 -8.94 -7.86 4.52
N ALA A 170 -8.58 -9.14 4.35
CA ALA A 170 -8.91 -10.19 5.30
C ALA A 170 -8.23 -10.02 6.67
N ARG A 171 -6.97 -9.52 6.70
CA ARG A 171 -6.29 -9.20 7.96
C ARG A 171 -6.94 -8.02 8.67
N CYS A 172 -7.22 -6.93 7.98
CA CYS A 172 -7.89 -5.76 8.55
C CYS A 172 -9.28 -6.13 9.08
N ALA A 173 -10.07 -6.90 8.32
CA ALA A 173 -11.37 -7.39 8.76
C ALA A 173 -11.28 -8.22 10.06
N ARG A 174 -10.24 -9.03 10.20
CA ARG A 174 -10.02 -9.84 11.40
C ARG A 174 -9.54 -9.01 12.59
N LEU A 175 -8.63 -8.05 12.39
CA LEU A 175 -8.14 -7.16 13.44
C LEU A 175 -9.25 -6.25 14.02
N LEU A 176 -10.17 -5.82 13.16
CA LEU A 176 -11.25 -4.90 13.51
C LEU A 176 -12.58 -5.61 13.80
N ALA A 177 -12.57 -6.95 13.89
CA ALA A 177 -13.80 -7.73 14.12
C ALA A 177 -14.41 -7.46 15.51
N THR A 178 -15.70 -7.15 15.53
CA THR A 178 -16.49 -6.89 16.74
C THR A 178 -17.64 -7.88 16.85
N LYS A 179 -17.33 -9.18 16.72
CA LYS A 179 -18.35 -10.23 16.72
C LYS A 179 -18.75 -10.56 18.16
N ASP A 180 -20.06 -10.52 18.43
CA ASP A 180 -20.63 -11.01 19.67
C ASP A 180 -20.39 -12.52 19.81
N SER A 181 -20.26 -13.01 21.02
CA SER A 181 -20.07 -14.42 21.34
C SER A 181 -21.33 -15.01 21.93
N THR A 182 -21.57 -16.29 21.67
CA THR A 182 -22.66 -17.05 22.29
C THR A 182 -22.03 -18.14 23.14
N ASP A 183 -22.45 -18.25 24.39
CA ASP A 183 -21.98 -19.29 25.30
C ASP A 183 -22.64 -20.67 24.99
N LYS A 184 -22.26 -21.68 25.78
CA LYS A 184 -22.77 -23.04 25.62
C LYS A 184 -24.27 -23.17 25.96
N ASP A 185 -24.79 -22.20 26.70
CA ASP A 185 -26.21 -22.16 27.15
C ASP A 185 -27.07 -21.33 26.18
N GLY A 186 -26.47 -20.79 25.10
CA GLY A 186 -27.17 -20.03 24.07
C GLY A 186 -27.34 -18.54 24.42
N ILE A 187 -26.67 -18.06 25.46
CA ILE A 187 -26.74 -16.66 25.87
C ILE A 187 -25.76 -15.85 25.00
N GLU A 188 -26.26 -14.77 24.39
CA GLU A 188 -25.43 -13.84 23.61
C GLU A 188 -24.73 -12.84 24.52
N HIS A 189 -23.41 -12.77 24.39
CA HIS A 189 -22.56 -11.80 25.08
C HIS A 189 -22.11 -10.74 24.06
N PRO A 190 -22.38 -9.45 24.32
CA PRO A 190 -21.89 -8.38 23.46
C PRO A 190 -20.36 -8.42 23.38
N TRP A 191 -19.79 -8.10 22.20
CA TRP A 191 -18.34 -8.08 22.00
C TRP A 191 -17.58 -7.28 23.07
N ILE A 192 -18.15 -6.17 23.52
CA ILE A 192 -17.52 -5.30 24.51
C ILE A 192 -17.41 -5.98 25.88
N SER A 193 -18.29 -6.92 26.21
CA SER A 193 -18.23 -7.66 27.49
C SER A 193 -16.94 -8.48 27.61
N LEU A 194 -16.44 -9.01 26.48
CA LEU A 194 -15.19 -9.79 26.45
C LEU A 194 -13.96 -9.00 26.90
N ILE A 195 -14.00 -7.69 26.80
CA ILE A 195 -12.87 -6.81 27.13
C ILE A 195 -13.11 -5.95 28.37
N SER A 196 -14.32 -5.95 28.92
CA SER A 196 -14.71 -5.07 30.04
C SER A 196 -15.34 -5.79 31.21
N GLU A 197 -16.00 -6.95 31.03
CA GLU A 197 -16.74 -7.63 32.08
C GLU A 197 -15.85 -8.58 32.87
N HIS A 198 -16.05 -8.63 34.19
CA HIS A 198 -15.29 -9.48 35.13
C HIS A 198 -13.76 -9.32 35.08
N LEU A 199 -13.27 -8.20 34.57
CA LEU A 199 -11.86 -7.86 34.47
C LEU A 199 -11.51 -6.72 35.40
N VAL A 200 -10.33 -6.81 36.04
CA VAL A 200 -9.76 -5.69 36.78
C VAL A 200 -9.49 -4.50 35.87
N LEU A 201 -9.67 -3.29 36.37
CA LEU A 201 -9.56 -2.07 35.53
C LEU A 201 -8.24 -1.97 34.74
N CYS A 202 -7.11 -2.38 35.34
CA CYS A 202 -5.82 -2.39 34.62
C CYS A 202 -5.79 -3.39 33.46
N ALA A 203 -6.55 -4.49 33.52
CA ALA A 203 -6.70 -5.41 32.38
C ALA A 203 -7.62 -4.81 31.31
N VAL A 204 -8.67 -4.10 31.71
CA VAL A 204 -9.56 -3.38 30.79
C VAL A 204 -8.78 -2.30 30.03
N THR A 205 -7.99 -1.47 30.72
CA THR A 205 -7.17 -0.43 30.06
C THR A 205 -6.11 -1.03 29.14
N ALA A 206 -5.50 -2.16 29.53
CA ALA A 206 -4.56 -2.88 28.66
C ALA A 206 -5.26 -3.43 27.40
N ASN A 207 -6.47 -4.02 27.51
CA ASN A 207 -7.26 -4.47 26.37
C ASN A 207 -7.65 -3.32 25.44
N LEU A 208 -8.04 -2.17 25.99
CA LEU A 208 -8.34 -0.97 25.20
C LEU A 208 -7.11 -0.45 24.48
N THR A 209 -5.94 -0.48 25.13
CA THR A 209 -4.67 -0.10 24.48
C THR A 209 -4.29 -1.09 23.37
N LEU A 210 -4.63 -2.38 23.54
CA LEU A 210 -4.48 -3.38 22.50
C LEU A 210 -5.42 -3.13 21.29
N LEU A 211 -6.66 -2.69 21.53
CA LEU A 211 -7.56 -2.27 20.45
C LEU A 211 -7.00 -1.06 19.69
N GLN A 212 -6.43 -0.09 20.38
CA GLN A 212 -5.72 1.04 19.74
C GLN A 212 -4.58 0.54 18.84
N THR A 213 -3.87 -0.52 19.25
CA THR A 213 -2.83 -1.15 18.41
C THR A 213 -3.42 -1.78 17.17
N TYR A 214 -4.55 -2.47 17.28
CA TYR A 214 -5.21 -3.06 16.12
C TYR A 214 -5.67 -2.01 15.11
N ILE A 215 -6.19 -0.87 15.60
CA ILE A 215 -6.57 0.27 14.75
C ILE A 215 -5.35 0.83 14.03
N ARG A 216 -4.24 1.12 14.76
CA ARG A 216 -3.01 1.66 14.17
C ARG A 216 -2.33 0.68 13.22
N ASN A 217 -2.41 -0.62 13.50
CA ASN A 217 -1.87 -1.64 12.62
C ASN A 217 -2.69 -1.77 11.32
N ALA A 218 -4.03 -1.78 11.40
CA ALA A 218 -4.88 -1.78 10.22
C ALA A 218 -4.67 -0.53 9.35
N GLU A 219 -4.57 0.65 9.99
CA GLU A 219 -4.19 1.89 9.33
C GLU A 219 -2.84 1.76 8.62
N ALA A 220 -1.81 1.25 9.33
CA ALA A 220 -0.46 1.08 8.79
C ALA A 220 -0.46 0.19 7.55
N GLU A 221 -1.07 -0.98 7.61
CA GLU A 221 -1.13 -1.93 6.49
C GLU A 221 -1.76 -1.31 5.23
N VAL A 222 -2.86 -0.56 5.40
CA VAL A 222 -3.51 0.13 4.28
C VAL A 222 -2.63 1.22 3.71
N ILE A 223 -2.12 2.12 4.56
CA ILE A 223 -1.36 3.29 4.10
C ILE A 223 -0.01 2.89 3.52
N GLU A 224 0.67 1.89 4.08
CA GLU A 224 1.91 1.36 3.50
C GLU A 224 1.67 0.71 2.13
N THR A 225 0.57 -0.01 1.97
CA THR A 225 0.20 -0.58 0.67
C THR A 225 -0.07 0.52 -0.35
N LEU A 226 -0.77 1.60 0.03
CA LEU A 226 -1.01 2.74 -0.85
C LEU A 226 0.27 3.51 -1.15
N ALA A 227 1.13 3.74 -0.15
CA ALA A 227 2.42 4.40 -0.33
C ALA A 227 3.34 3.58 -1.24
N ALA A 228 3.46 2.27 -1.00
CA ALA A 228 4.26 1.37 -1.82
C ALA A 228 3.80 1.30 -3.28
N ARG A 229 2.49 1.44 -3.53
CA ARG A 229 1.97 1.57 -4.89
C ARG A 229 2.40 2.86 -5.55
N LEU A 230 2.33 3.96 -4.82
CA LEU A 230 2.76 5.26 -5.33
C LEU A 230 4.29 5.36 -5.46
N GLU A 231 5.05 4.65 -4.63
CA GLU A 231 6.51 4.50 -4.76
C GLU A 231 6.90 3.44 -5.79
N GLY A 232 6.19 2.33 -5.89
CA GLY A 232 6.49 1.21 -6.77
C GLY A 232 5.98 1.41 -8.21
N ASP A 233 4.92 2.22 -8.41
CA ASP A 233 4.50 2.76 -9.71
C ASP A 233 5.29 4.02 -10.06
N GLY A 234 5.89 4.65 -9.09
CA GLY A 234 7.10 5.41 -9.14
C GLY A 234 8.30 4.48 -8.96
N MET A 235 8.57 3.55 -9.85
CA MET A 235 9.91 3.54 -10.32
C MET A 235 10.14 5.00 -10.69
N ILE A 236 10.69 5.72 -9.70
CA ILE A 236 11.36 6.98 -9.93
C ILE A 236 12.60 6.61 -10.74
N VAL A 237 12.34 6.17 -11.91
CA VAL A 237 13.20 6.40 -13.03
C VAL A 237 12.98 7.87 -13.28
N ASN A 238 13.78 8.69 -12.59
CA ASN A 238 13.81 10.13 -12.83
C ASN A 238 14.10 10.44 -14.30
N VAL A 239 14.43 9.42 -15.11
CA VAL A 239 14.61 9.44 -16.56
C VAL A 239 14.27 8.06 -17.12
N ALA A 240 13.00 7.75 -17.40
CA ALA A 240 12.66 6.66 -18.30
C ALA A 240 12.59 7.23 -19.73
N ASN A 241 13.59 6.95 -20.52
CA ASN A 241 13.60 7.31 -21.94
C ASN A 241 13.15 6.10 -22.76
N GLY A 242 12.21 6.34 -23.69
CA GLY A 242 11.94 5.39 -24.77
C GLY A 242 13.20 5.33 -25.66
N MET A 243 13.72 4.12 -25.88
CA MET A 243 14.85 3.88 -26.77
C MET A 243 14.42 3.04 -27.95
N ALA A 244 14.83 3.43 -29.15
CA ALA A 244 14.72 2.62 -30.37
C ALA A 244 16.13 2.31 -30.86
N VAL A 245 16.49 1.05 -30.85
CA VAL A 245 17.75 0.54 -31.41
C VAL A 245 17.44 -0.09 -32.74
N LEU A 246 17.84 0.58 -33.82
CA LEU A 246 17.67 0.11 -35.20
C LEU A 246 18.97 -0.54 -35.66
N ASN A 247 18.88 -1.72 -36.24
CA ASN A 247 20.02 -2.48 -36.69
C ASN A 247 19.76 -3.06 -38.12
N PRO A 248 20.59 -2.78 -39.13
CA PRO A 248 21.68 -1.79 -39.09
C PRO A 248 21.15 -0.36 -39.24
N GLY A 249 21.95 0.63 -38.81
CA GLY A 249 21.63 2.08 -38.98
C GLY A 249 21.71 2.54 -40.46
N TYR A 250 22.11 1.66 -41.36
CA TYR A 250 22.25 1.86 -42.80
C TYR A 250 21.60 0.67 -43.54
N VAL A 251 20.78 0.94 -44.54
CA VAL A 251 20.05 -0.09 -45.31
C VAL A 251 19.92 0.36 -46.77
N LEU A 252 19.98 -0.61 -47.70
CA LEU A 252 19.76 -0.35 -49.11
C LEU A 252 18.27 -0.26 -49.43
N THR A 253 17.94 0.50 -50.49
CA THR A 253 16.57 0.59 -50.99
C THR A 253 16.04 -0.81 -51.39
N GLY A 254 14.88 -1.17 -50.83
CA GLY A 254 14.25 -2.49 -51.05
C GLY A 254 14.50 -3.50 -49.95
N ASP A 255 15.55 -3.34 -49.16
CA ASP A 255 15.81 -4.15 -47.97
C ASP A 255 14.91 -3.81 -46.81
N SER A 256 15.00 -4.63 -45.74
CA SER A 256 14.22 -4.43 -44.51
C SER A 256 15.11 -4.01 -43.37
N ILE A 257 14.76 -2.91 -42.70
CA ILE A 257 15.33 -2.54 -41.43
C ILE A 257 14.58 -3.23 -40.30
N ARG A 258 15.33 -3.68 -39.30
CA ARG A 258 14.81 -4.30 -38.07
C ARG A 258 15.32 -3.55 -36.90
N GLY A 259 14.55 -3.56 -35.81
CA GLY A 259 14.97 -2.92 -34.59
C GLY A 259 14.10 -3.29 -33.39
N GLU A 260 14.58 -2.92 -32.24
CA GLU A 260 13.94 -3.12 -30.95
C GLU A 260 13.63 -1.76 -30.33
N ILE A 261 12.43 -1.64 -29.78
CA ILE A 261 11.97 -0.43 -29.11
C ILE A 261 11.57 -0.82 -27.69
N PHE A 262 12.20 -0.19 -26.71
CA PHE A 262 12.00 -0.51 -25.28
C PHE A 262 12.19 0.72 -24.40
N ILE A 263 11.77 0.59 -23.17
CA ILE A 263 12.07 1.58 -22.14
C ILE A 263 13.36 1.18 -21.42
N ALA A 264 14.30 2.11 -21.31
CA ALA A 264 15.61 1.89 -20.68
C ALA A 264 15.54 1.69 -19.14
N ALA A 265 14.35 1.59 -18.56
CA ALA A 265 14.13 1.17 -17.19
C ALA A 265 12.77 0.47 -17.08
N TYR A 266 12.78 -0.82 -16.83
CA TYR A 266 11.69 -1.73 -17.11
C TYR A 266 11.30 -2.58 -15.90
N ASN A 267 9.97 -2.74 -15.68
CA ASN A 267 9.39 -3.69 -14.73
C ASN A 267 8.75 -4.83 -15.54
N ASN A 268 9.25 -6.07 -15.39
CA ASN A 268 8.86 -7.25 -16.17
C ASN A 268 7.37 -7.64 -16.07
N ASN A 269 6.63 -7.07 -15.13
CA ASN A 269 5.24 -7.44 -14.87
C ASN A 269 4.21 -6.59 -15.65
N ILE A 270 4.65 -5.58 -16.41
CA ILE A 270 3.78 -4.69 -17.17
C ILE A 270 4.07 -4.85 -18.65
N VAL A 271 3.06 -5.20 -19.45
CA VAL A 271 3.18 -5.29 -20.91
C VAL A 271 2.96 -3.89 -21.50
N PRO A 272 3.99 -3.22 -22.04
CA PRO A 272 3.82 -1.92 -22.69
C PRO A 272 3.09 -2.06 -24.03
N GLU A 273 2.36 -1.04 -24.39
CA GLU A 273 1.86 -0.89 -25.77
C GLU A 273 2.72 0.14 -26.51
N ILE A 274 3.20 -0.22 -27.68
CA ILE A 274 4.11 0.61 -28.46
C ILE A 274 3.42 1.05 -29.74
N TYR A 275 3.35 2.36 -29.95
CA TYR A 275 2.73 2.97 -31.10
C TYR A 275 3.75 3.78 -31.89
N LEU A 276 3.75 3.57 -33.23
CA LEU A 276 4.57 4.27 -34.17
C LEU A 276 3.74 5.36 -34.87
N GLY A 277 4.29 6.56 -35.03
CA GLY A 277 3.61 7.67 -35.70
C GLY A 277 4.22 9.03 -35.32
N ASP A 278 3.75 10.09 -35.99
CA ASP A 278 4.17 11.47 -35.70
C ASP A 278 3.43 11.98 -34.46
N VAL A 279 4.18 12.14 -33.37
CA VAL A 279 3.62 12.49 -32.05
C VAL A 279 3.34 13.99 -31.96
N ASP A 280 2.14 14.36 -31.53
CA ASP A 280 1.82 15.75 -31.23
C ASP A 280 2.39 16.20 -29.88
N THR A 281 3.61 16.70 -29.93
CA THR A 281 4.33 17.24 -28.76
C THR A 281 3.90 18.66 -28.39
N VAL A 282 3.12 19.33 -29.24
CA VAL A 282 2.61 20.68 -28.99
C VAL A 282 1.31 20.61 -28.19
N GLY A 283 0.38 19.74 -28.60
CA GLY A 283 -0.86 19.49 -27.89
C GLY A 283 -0.68 18.70 -26.59
N ASN A 284 0.33 17.84 -26.54
CA ASN A 284 0.65 17.00 -25.38
C ASN A 284 2.00 17.43 -24.79
N LYS A 285 1.99 17.97 -23.58
CA LYS A 285 3.21 18.46 -22.92
C LYS A 285 4.00 17.29 -22.32
N PHE A 286 4.92 16.73 -23.08
CA PHE A 286 5.90 15.78 -22.57
C PHE A 286 6.98 16.52 -21.77
N VAL A 287 7.17 16.14 -20.50
CA VAL A 287 8.24 16.65 -19.65
C VAL A 287 9.34 15.59 -19.59
N ALA A 288 10.53 15.92 -20.06
CA ALA A 288 11.65 14.98 -20.19
C ALA A 288 11.27 13.68 -20.95
N GLY A 289 10.48 13.80 -22.01
CA GLY A 289 10.02 12.64 -22.80
C GLY A 289 8.92 11.79 -22.16
N LYS A 290 8.36 12.21 -21.01
CA LYS A 290 7.29 11.51 -20.31
C LYS A 290 6.04 12.38 -20.18
N LEU A 291 4.87 11.74 -20.35
CA LEU A 291 3.56 12.32 -20.11
C LEU A 291 2.75 11.35 -19.21
N ASN A 292 2.22 11.84 -18.10
CA ASN A 292 1.34 11.08 -17.21
C ASN A 292 -0.10 11.56 -17.41
N SER A 293 -1.04 10.62 -17.43
CA SER A 293 -2.47 10.94 -17.49
C SER A 293 -3.26 9.98 -16.61
N ALA A 294 -4.22 10.52 -15.86
CA ALA A 294 -5.16 9.72 -15.06
C ALA A 294 -6.17 8.98 -15.93
N GLU A 295 -6.42 9.47 -17.15
CA GLU A 295 -7.30 8.85 -18.14
C GLU A 295 -6.51 8.46 -19.37
N ASP A 296 -7.00 7.45 -20.09
CA ASP A 296 -6.40 7.05 -21.37
C ASP A 296 -6.57 8.16 -22.40
N ILE A 297 -5.45 8.64 -22.96
CA ILE A 297 -5.49 9.66 -24.00
C ILE A 297 -5.75 8.96 -25.34
N PRO A 298 -6.82 9.33 -26.07
CA PRO A 298 -7.09 8.75 -27.39
C PRO A 298 -5.90 8.92 -28.35
N LEU A 299 -5.59 7.91 -29.14
CA LEU A 299 -4.48 7.96 -30.09
C LEU A 299 -4.59 9.14 -31.08
N THR A 300 -5.82 9.54 -31.41
CA THR A 300 -6.10 10.72 -32.27
C THR A 300 -5.65 12.04 -31.66
N LYS A 301 -5.47 12.11 -30.33
CA LYS A 301 -4.93 13.30 -29.63
C LYS A 301 -3.43 13.19 -29.41
N LEU A 302 -2.87 11.97 -29.35
CA LEU A 302 -1.44 11.72 -29.16
C LEU A 302 -0.65 11.89 -30.44
N PHE A 303 -1.25 11.60 -31.60
CA PHE A 303 -0.59 11.60 -32.90
C PHE A 303 -1.25 12.57 -33.84
N LYS A 304 -0.44 13.22 -34.72
CA LYS A 304 -0.92 14.12 -35.80
C LYS A 304 -1.55 13.40 -36.99
N GLY A 305 -1.48 12.06 -36.98
CA GLY A 305 -2.00 11.22 -38.07
C GLY A 305 -2.34 9.82 -37.56
N GLN A 306 -2.27 8.84 -38.47
CA GLN A 306 -2.50 7.44 -38.08
C GLN A 306 -1.34 6.89 -37.26
N ALA A 307 -1.67 6.19 -36.16
CA ALA A 307 -0.71 5.47 -35.34
C ALA A 307 -0.76 3.98 -35.63
N GLU A 308 0.39 3.35 -35.78
CA GLU A 308 0.54 1.90 -36.00
C GLU A 308 0.95 1.24 -34.69
N LYS A 309 0.19 0.24 -34.22
CA LYS A 309 0.55 -0.53 -33.01
C LYS A 309 1.57 -1.60 -33.39
N LEU A 310 2.72 -1.60 -32.72
CA LEU A 310 3.76 -2.62 -32.93
C LEU A 310 3.50 -3.89 -32.12
N PRO A 311 3.88 -5.06 -32.65
CA PRO A 311 3.85 -6.31 -31.89
C PRO A 311 4.88 -6.27 -30.77
N VAL A 312 4.43 -6.56 -29.50
CA VAL A 312 5.25 -6.55 -28.31
C VAL A 312 5.39 -7.98 -27.78
N GLY A 313 6.62 -8.38 -27.46
CA GLY A 313 6.92 -9.65 -26.81
C GLY A 313 8.02 -9.47 -25.77
N GLY A 314 7.77 -9.91 -24.52
CA GLY A 314 8.72 -9.73 -23.41
C GLY A 314 9.06 -8.26 -23.11
N GLY A 315 8.10 -7.33 -23.30
CA GLY A 315 8.31 -5.90 -23.06
C GLY A 315 9.02 -5.14 -24.16
N ILE A 316 9.39 -5.81 -25.25
CA ILE A 316 10.14 -5.24 -26.37
C ILE A 316 9.25 -5.21 -27.61
N GLY A 317 9.10 -4.03 -28.24
CA GLY A 317 8.41 -3.85 -29.51
C GLY A 317 9.32 -4.18 -30.70
N LYS A 318 8.85 -5.04 -31.59
CA LYS A 318 9.60 -5.43 -32.78
C LYS A 318 9.23 -4.53 -33.96
N TYR A 319 10.17 -3.70 -34.38
CA TYR A 319 10.06 -2.85 -35.56
C TYR A 319 10.57 -3.59 -36.78
N ARG A 320 9.78 -3.62 -37.84
CA ARG A 320 10.17 -4.15 -39.15
C ARG A 320 9.46 -3.39 -40.27
N LYS A 321 10.20 -2.68 -41.10
CA LYS A 321 9.65 -1.94 -42.22
C LYS A 321 10.54 -2.10 -43.45
N ARG A 322 9.96 -2.19 -44.65
CA ARG A 322 10.71 -2.21 -45.92
C ARG A 322 11.23 -0.81 -46.20
N ALA A 323 12.51 -0.71 -46.53
CA ALA A 323 13.14 0.56 -46.87
C ALA A 323 12.57 1.07 -48.23
N GLY A 324 12.11 2.30 -48.20
CA GLY A 324 11.57 2.99 -49.37
C GLY A 324 12.60 3.84 -50.11
N SER A 325 12.31 5.13 -50.35
CA SER A 325 13.19 6.09 -51.02
C SER A 325 14.47 6.37 -50.22
N PRO A 326 15.58 6.65 -50.93
CA PRO A 326 16.84 7.05 -50.27
C PRO A 326 16.68 8.33 -49.44
N GLY A 327 17.38 8.37 -48.32
CA GLY A 327 17.36 9.50 -47.39
C GLY A 327 17.31 9.06 -45.91
N VAL A 328 17.29 10.04 -45.01
CA VAL A 328 17.13 9.79 -43.59
C VAL A 328 15.67 9.56 -43.26
N VAL A 329 15.37 8.47 -42.55
CA VAL A 329 14.04 8.11 -42.10
C VAL A 329 14.00 8.21 -40.59
N ASP A 330 13.18 9.12 -40.06
CA ASP A 330 12.91 9.24 -38.63
C ASP A 330 11.86 8.22 -38.20
N VAL A 331 12.13 7.57 -37.05
CA VAL A 331 11.23 6.63 -36.38
C VAL A 331 10.83 7.25 -35.06
N THR A 332 9.60 7.71 -34.94
CA THR A 332 9.05 8.36 -33.77
C THR A 332 7.81 7.64 -33.29
N GLY A 333 7.53 7.72 -32.01
CA GLY A 333 6.32 7.14 -31.45
C GLY A 333 6.24 7.25 -29.94
N VAL A 334 5.27 6.55 -29.38
CA VAL A 334 4.97 6.58 -27.94
C VAL A 334 4.89 5.15 -27.40
N ILE A 335 5.50 4.92 -26.26
CA ILE A 335 5.32 3.73 -25.46
C ILE A 335 4.29 4.07 -24.37
N ARG A 336 3.16 3.39 -24.39
CA ARG A 336 2.09 3.51 -23.42
C ARG A 336 2.19 2.39 -22.40
N ILE A 337 2.22 2.73 -21.12
CA ILE A 337 2.21 1.79 -20.02
C ILE A 337 0.97 2.05 -19.18
N PRO A 338 0.03 1.09 -19.08
CA PRO A 338 -1.06 1.18 -18.14
C PRO A 338 -0.50 1.09 -16.74
N ASP A 339 -0.94 2.02 -15.90
CA ASP A 339 -0.61 2.10 -14.48
C ASP A 339 -1.91 1.97 -13.67
N LYS A 340 -1.83 1.54 -12.40
CA LYS A 340 -3.01 1.42 -11.52
C LYS A 340 -3.68 2.76 -11.26
N THR A 341 -2.96 3.85 -11.41
CA THR A 341 -3.41 5.22 -11.19
C THR A 341 -3.67 5.99 -12.47
N GLY A 342 -3.52 5.35 -13.65
CA GLY A 342 -3.69 5.98 -14.96
C GLY A 342 -2.76 5.39 -16.01
N PHE A 343 -2.24 6.24 -16.89
CA PHE A 343 -1.37 5.85 -17.99
C PHE A 343 -0.10 6.70 -18.03
N ASN A 344 1.02 6.04 -18.29
CA ASN A 344 2.30 6.67 -18.53
C ASN A 344 2.65 6.55 -20.02
N TYR A 345 3.00 7.66 -20.64
CA TYR A 345 3.40 7.72 -22.05
C TYR A 345 4.84 8.16 -22.16
N TYR A 346 5.67 7.40 -22.88
CA TYR A 346 7.08 7.69 -23.08
C TYR A 346 7.36 7.90 -24.56
N LEU A 347 7.87 9.10 -24.89
CA LEU A 347 8.27 9.43 -26.26
C LEU A 347 9.60 8.73 -26.59
N TYR A 348 9.67 8.13 -27.79
CA TYR A 348 10.93 7.66 -28.36
C TYR A 348 11.16 8.25 -29.76
N LYS A 349 12.44 8.45 -30.08
CA LYS A 349 12.88 8.90 -31.39
C LYS A 349 14.18 8.20 -31.79
N SER A 350 14.25 7.71 -33.04
CA SER A 350 15.45 7.15 -33.65
C SER A 350 15.44 7.46 -35.12
N SER A 351 16.56 7.26 -35.82
CA SER A 351 16.64 7.44 -37.27
C SER A 351 17.57 6.42 -37.86
N TYR A 352 17.36 6.13 -39.15
CA TYR A 352 18.26 5.32 -39.99
C TYR A 352 18.37 5.92 -41.37
N MET A 353 19.46 5.56 -42.09
CA MET A 353 19.71 6.03 -43.46
C MET A 353 19.38 4.94 -44.46
N VAL A 354 18.59 5.29 -45.44
CA VAL A 354 18.35 4.48 -46.62
C VAL A 354 19.26 4.96 -47.73
N ALA A 355 20.09 4.08 -48.27
CA ALA A 355 20.95 4.40 -49.39
C ALA A 355 20.47 3.73 -50.70
N GLN A 356 20.78 4.35 -51.78
CA GLN A 356 20.52 3.79 -53.12
C GLN A 356 21.59 2.74 -53.44
N PRO A 357 21.22 1.55 -53.91
CA PRO A 357 22.22 0.60 -54.35
C PRO A 357 22.99 1.20 -55.53
N SER A 358 24.30 1.14 -55.45
CA SER A 358 25.19 1.59 -56.52
C SER A 358 26.23 0.53 -56.78
N ALA A 359 26.52 0.33 -58.07
CA ALA A 359 27.60 -0.55 -58.49
C ALA A 359 28.61 0.25 -59.28
N THR A 360 29.87 0.08 -58.99
CA THR A 360 30.97 0.67 -59.76
C THR A 360 31.67 -0.43 -60.51
N VAL A 361 31.75 -0.26 -61.79
CA VAL A 361 32.50 -1.17 -62.72
C VAL A 361 33.74 -0.44 -63.19
N ALA A 362 34.90 -0.98 -62.89
CA ALA A 362 36.17 -0.42 -63.26
C ALA A 362 36.97 -1.45 -64.08
N ALA A 363 37.57 -1.00 -65.23
CA ALA A 363 38.51 -1.80 -65.97
C ALA A 363 39.77 -2.01 -65.17
N THR A 364 40.18 -3.26 -64.87
CA THR A 364 41.34 -3.57 -64.04
C THR A 364 42.69 -3.46 -64.76
N LYS A 365 42.67 -3.40 -66.11
CA LYS A 365 43.89 -3.14 -66.88
C LYS A 365 43.86 -1.71 -67.44
N MET A 366 44.72 -0.86 -67.01
CA MET A 366 44.98 0.51 -67.49
C MET A 366 43.76 1.44 -67.56
N ASN A 367 42.60 1.11 -66.84
CA ASN A 367 41.35 1.86 -66.88
C ASN A 367 40.76 2.09 -68.30
N VAL A 368 41.03 1.16 -69.24
CA VAL A 368 40.61 1.28 -70.63
C VAL A 368 39.92 -0.06 -71.09
N PHE A 369 38.87 0.07 -71.88
CA PHE A 369 38.20 -1.09 -72.49
C PHE A 369 38.68 -1.18 -73.98
N TYR A 370 39.08 -2.38 -74.41
CA TYR A 370 39.51 -2.66 -75.73
C TYR A 370 38.40 -3.39 -76.53
N ILE A 371 38.09 -2.96 -77.78
CA ILE A 371 37.09 -3.58 -78.60
C ILE A 371 37.66 -4.88 -79.18
N GLY A 372 36.87 -5.97 -79.12
CA GLY A 372 37.18 -7.25 -79.72
C GLY A 372 37.99 -8.23 -78.88
N ILE A 373 38.31 -7.90 -77.60
CA ILE A 373 38.95 -8.79 -76.66
C ILE A 373 38.25 -8.76 -75.29
N ASP A 374 38.45 -9.80 -74.54
CA ASP A 374 37.93 -9.85 -73.15
C ASP A 374 38.60 -8.80 -72.26
N ASN A 375 37.76 -7.98 -71.58
CA ASN A 375 38.23 -6.94 -70.70
C ASN A 375 37.99 -7.39 -69.27
N PRO A 376 39.02 -7.63 -68.46
CA PRO A 376 38.85 -7.93 -67.06
C PRO A 376 38.34 -6.70 -66.33
N VAL A 377 37.25 -6.84 -65.59
CA VAL A 377 36.60 -5.77 -64.83
C VAL A 377 36.53 -6.15 -63.33
N SER A 378 36.67 -5.15 -62.46
CA SER A 378 36.32 -5.24 -61.05
C SER A 378 34.95 -4.62 -60.87
N VAL A 379 34.05 -5.35 -60.22
CA VAL A 379 32.73 -4.86 -59.85
C VAL A 379 32.68 -4.78 -58.33
N SER A 380 32.41 -3.57 -57.77
CA SER A 380 32.09 -3.38 -56.36
C SER A 380 30.69 -2.78 -56.28
N ALA A 381 29.83 -3.42 -55.45
CA ALA A 381 28.44 -3.00 -55.19
C ALA A 381 28.29 -2.65 -53.71
#